data_13125fc33cc735e05ded70dc59b5af3b
#
_entry.id   13125fc33cc735e05ded70dc59b5af3b
#
_cell.length_a   1.000
_cell.length_b   1.000
_cell.length_c   1.000
_cell.angle_alpha   90.00
_cell.angle_beta   90.00
_cell.angle_gamma   90.00
#
_symmetry.space_group_name_H-M   'P 1'
#
loop_
_entity.id
_entity.type
_entity.pdbx_description
1 polymer ?
#
loop_
_entity_poly.entity_id
_entity_poly.type
_entity_poly.pdbx_seq_one_letter_code
_entity_poly.pdbx_strand_id
1 'polypeptide(L)'
;MPVWLPLLWGMLVGLVFSTVGAAGGILASVGLISVMGIQDPNLVKPMAQALTLATPLIAVPGYYRQGRMVFSLAFILGAGGVLGALIGSTLSATYLTDINVFKSIFGVLTLGIALQVFSRLFGHKQKLGTRSERAAAAFEGLVHDGGSTRAIGVRPGHRSLRRIRFVFAGEQFEYAPRAPFLAGAGIAVVSSALGVGGGFLLVPFMVLLLGLPMFLVAGTAALAIAVSSVTSIGNYIRLGIELDVPLLLLLVAGTVAGAWIGPRLSRHLHERWLEGILGLVLLLIGIRYLGGF
;
A
#
# COMPACT_ATOMS: atom_id res chain seq x y z
N MET A 1 -27.76 -9.72 1.18
CA MET A 1 -26.80 -9.46 0.10
C MET A 1 -26.36 -10.79 -0.49
N PRO A 2 -26.26 -10.98 -1.82
CA PRO A 2 -25.80 -12.23 -2.40
C PRO A 2 -24.31 -12.48 -2.09
N VAL A 3 -23.95 -13.69 -1.67
CA VAL A 3 -22.60 -14.07 -1.20
C VAL A 3 -21.51 -13.88 -2.27
N TRP A 4 -21.87 -14.00 -3.55
CA TRP A 4 -20.92 -13.83 -4.66
C TRP A 4 -20.43 -12.40 -4.82
N LEU A 5 -21.20 -11.38 -4.40
CA LEU A 5 -20.85 -9.98 -4.60
C LEU A 5 -19.61 -9.54 -3.78
N PRO A 6 -19.54 -9.82 -2.44
CA PRO A 6 -18.33 -9.56 -1.67
C PRO A 6 -17.11 -10.35 -2.18
N LEU A 7 -17.31 -11.61 -2.61
CA LEU A 7 -16.21 -12.42 -3.16
C LEU A 7 -15.63 -11.82 -4.43
N LEU A 8 -16.47 -11.41 -5.40
CA LEU A 8 -16.03 -10.80 -6.64
C LEU A 8 -15.38 -9.44 -6.41
N TRP A 9 -15.94 -8.63 -5.50
CA TRP A 9 -15.34 -7.34 -5.17
C TRP A 9 -13.98 -7.52 -4.48
N GLY A 10 -13.88 -8.42 -3.51
CA GLY A 10 -12.62 -8.79 -2.88
C GLY A 10 -11.58 -9.26 -3.92
N MET A 11 -12.00 -10.10 -4.86
CA MET A 11 -11.14 -10.57 -5.95
C MET A 11 -10.63 -9.41 -6.82
N LEU A 12 -11.48 -8.44 -7.17
CA LEU A 12 -11.08 -7.24 -7.88
C LEU A 12 -10.06 -6.41 -7.07
N VAL A 13 -10.33 -6.20 -5.77
CA VAL A 13 -9.42 -5.49 -4.86
C VAL A 13 -8.04 -6.17 -4.80
N GLY A 14 -8.02 -7.49 -4.62
CA GLY A 14 -6.78 -8.28 -4.56
C GLY A 14 -6.01 -8.26 -5.88
N LEU A 15 -6.70 -8.37 -7.01
CA LEU A 15 -6.12 -8.29 -8.34
C LEU A 15 -5.46 -6.92 -8.57
N VAL A 16 -6.19 -5.83 -8.32
CA VAL A 16 -5.66 -4.46 -8.50
C VAL A 16 -4.51 -4.19 -7.54
N PHE A 17 -4.63 -4.59 -6.28
CA PHE A 17 -3.57 -4.38 -5.30
C PHE A 17 -2.29 -5.15 -5.65
N SER A 18 -2.40 -6.36 -6.13
CA SER A 18 -1.24 -7.20 -6.50
C SER A 18 -0.57 -6.78 -7.82
N THR A 19 -1.30 -6.09 -8.71
CA THR A 19 -0.78 -5.63 -10.00
C THR A 19 -0.22 -4.21 -9.94
N VAL A 20 -0.94 -3.29 -9.29
CA VAL A 20 -0.60 -1.86 -9.24
C VAL A 20 0.01 -1.43 -7.90
N GLY A 21 -0.21 -2.21 -6.84
CA GLY A 21 0.47 -2.05 -5.54
C GLY A 21 -0.04 -0.93 -4.64
N ALA A 22 -0.82 0.03 -5.12
CA ALA A 22 -1.11 1.25 -4.35
C ALA A 22 -2.58 1.52 -4.05
N ALA A 23 -3.52 1.06 -4.85
CA ALA A 23 -4.92 1.52 -4.77
C ALA A 23 -5.91 0.50 -4.20
N GLY A 24 -5.44 -0.67 -3.79
CA GLY A 24 -6.32 -1.72 -3.26
C GLY A 24 -7.17 -1.27 -2.08
N GLY A 25 -6.59 -0.51 -1.15
CA GLY A 25 -7.32 0.00 0.01
C GLY A 25 -8.41 1.02 -0.33
N ILE A 26 -8.17 1.83 -1.35
CA ILE A 26 -9.19 2.78 -1.83
C ILE A 26 -10.36 2.01 -2.44
N LEU A 27 -10.09 1.04 -3.31
CA LEU A 27 -11.11 0.19 -3.89
C LEU A 27 -11.86 -0.64 -2.84
N ALA A 28 -11.17 -1.09 -1.79
CA ALA A 28 -11.79 -1.76 -0.66
C ALA A 28 -12.82 -0.86 0.02
N SER A 29 -12.42 0.38 0.38
CA SER A 29 -13.34 1.36 1.01
C SER A 29 -14.51 1.72 0.10
N VAL A 30 -14.26 1.95 -1.20
CA VAL A 30 -15.30 2.24 -2.18
C VAL A 30 -16.29 1.09 -2.29
N GLY A 31 -15.82 -0.15 -2.33
CA GLY A 31 -16.68 -1.32 -2.37
C GLY A 31 -17.58 -1.44 -1.15
N LEU A 32 -17.03 -1.24 0.03
CA LEU A 32 -17.78 -1.29 1.27
C LEU A 32 -18.87 -0.20 1.31
N ILE A 33 -18.56 1.02 0.89
CA ILE A 33 -19.49 2.14 0.91
C ILE A 33 -20.50 2.09 -0.26
N SER A 34 -20.00 1.98 -1.50
CA SER A 34 -20.82 2.21 -2.70
C SER A 34 -21.45 0.95 -3.26
N VAL A 35 -20.85 -0.24 -3.02
CA VAL A 35 -21.36 -1.52 -3.54
C VAL A 35 -22.13 -2.29 -2.45
N MET A 36 -21.59 -2.30 -1.22
CA MET A 36 -22.20 -3.01 -0.10
C MET A 36 -23.12 -2.12 0.75
N GLY A 37 -23.11 -0.80 0.51
CA GLY A 37 -24.03 0.15 1.14
C GLY A 37 -23.74 0.44 2.61
N ILE A 38 -22.53 0.17 3.11
CA ILE A 38 -22.17 0.43 4.51
C ILE A 38 -22.09 1.93 4.73
N GLN A 39 -22.89 2.44 5.65
CA GLN A 39 -22.98 3.86 5.96
C GLN A 39 -22.17 4.27 7.20
N ASP A 40 -21.60 3.30 7.93
CA ASP A 40 -20.74 3.59 9.07
C ASP A 40 -19.27 3.60 8.66
N PRO A 41 -18.61 4.79 8.66
CA PRO A 41 -17.20 4.88 8.33
C PRO A 41 -16.32 4.09 9.29
N ASN A 42 -16.71 3.94 10.56
CA ASN A 42 -15.92 3.21 11.55
C ASN A 42 -15.88 1.71 11.27
N LEU A 43 -16.92 1.16 10.62
CA LEU A 43 -16.90 -0.22 10.12
C LEU A 43 -16.08 -0.35 8.83
N VAL A 44 -16.22 0.61 7.91
CA VAL A 44 -15.52 0.61 6.61
C VAL A 44 -13.99 0.61 6.77
N LYS A 45 -13.46 1.49 7.62
CA LYS A 45 -12.01 1.73 7.73
C LYS A 45 -11.21 0.48 8.13
N PRO A 46 -11.52 -0.20 9.26
CA PRO A 46 -10.78 -1.41 9.65
C PRO A 46 -11.01 -2.58 8.70
N MET A 47 -12.21 -2.72 8.12
CA MET A 47 -12.48 -3.76 7.13
C MET A 47 -11.66 -3.55 5.85
N ALA A 48 -11.61 -2.32 5.32
CA ALA A 48 -10.77 -2.00 4.17
C ALA A 48 -9.28 -2.24 4.45
N GLN A 49 -8.80 -1.92 5.65
CA GLN A 49 -7.43 -2.21 6.05
C GLN A 49 -7.16 -3.72 6.18
N ALA A 50 -8.12 -4.51 6.60
CA ALA A 50 -7.97 -5.96 6.63
C ALA A 50 -7.80 -6.55 5.22
N LEU A 51 -8.51 -6.03 4.23
CA LEU A 51 -8.30 -6.42 2.83
C LEU A 51 -6.89 -6.03 2.34
N THR A 52 -6.44 -4.83 2.67
CA THR A 52 -5.08 -4.39 2.30
C THR A 52 -3.98 -5.16 3.02
N LEU A 53 -4.24 -5.68 4.22
CA LEU A 53 -3.32 -6.52 4.97
C LEU A 53 -3.17 -7.92 4.36
N ALA A 54 -4.20 -8.45 3.74
CA ALA A 54 -4.17 -9.80 3.15
C ALA A 54 -3.07 -9.94 2.08
N THR A 55 -2.86 -8.94 1.25
CA THR A 55 -1.83 -8.98 0.19
C THR A 55 -0.39 -8.97 0.73
N PRO A 56 0.02 -8.09 1.65
CA PRO A 56 1.32 -8.17 2.32
C PRO A 56 1.60 -9.51 3.00
N LEU A 57 0.61 -10.10 3.67
CA LEU A 57 0.79 -11.40 4.33
C LEU A 57 1.20 -12.51 3.35
N ILE A 58 0.71 -12.45 2.12
CA ILE A 58 1.08 -13.39 1.06
C ILE A 58 2.43 -13.02 0.41
N ALA A 59 2.65 -11.72 0.16
CA ALA A 59 3.79 -11.26 -0.63
C ALA A 59 5.10 -11.15 0.16
N VAL A 60 5.06 -10.78 1.45
CA VAL A 60 6.25 -10.57 2.30
C VAL A 60 7.17 -11.80 2.36
N PRO A 61 6.67 -13.05 2.57
CA PRO A 61 7.52 -14.22 2.55
C PRO A 61 8.26 -14.42 1.22
N GLY A 62 7.62 -14.09 0.10
CA GLY A 62 8.22 -14.15 -1.23
C GLY A 62 9.37 -13.14 -1.39
N TYR A 63 9.14 -11.88 -1.02
CA TYR A 63 10.16 -10.83 -1.05
C TYR A 63 11.34 -11.12 -0.12
N TYR A 64 11.06 -11.69 1.05
CA TYR A 64 12.10 -12.12 1.98
C TYR A 64 13.03 -13.17 1.37
N ARG A 65 12.44 -14.22 0.77
CA ARG A 65 13.22 -15.30 0.12
C ARG A 65 14.07 -14.79 -1.04
N GLN A 66 13.61 -13.76 -1.74
CA GLN A 66 14.32 -13.12 -2.86
C GLN A 66 15.38 -12.11 -2.42
N GLY A 67 15.51 -11.81 -1.12
CA GLY A 67 16.44 -10.79 -0.62
C GLY A 67 16.08 -9.35 -1.00
N ARG A 68 14.80 -9.08 -1.28
CA ARG A 68 14.27 -7.81 -1.80
C ARG A 68 13.64 -6.94 -0.70
N MET A 69 14.13 -7.02 0.52
CA MET A 69 13.57 -6.27 1.65
C MET A 69 14.67 -5.61 2.47
N VAL A 70 14.50 -4.33 2.74
CA VAL A 70 15.35 -3.60 3.68
C VAL A 70 14.68 -3.62 5.06
N PHE A 71 14.94 -4.68 5.85
CA PHE A 71 14.28 -4.86 7.16
C PHE A 71 14.44 -3.68 8.08
N SER A 72 15.67 -3.10 8.18
CA SER A 72 15.90 -1.93 9.03
C SER A 72 15.00 -0.76 8.65
N LEU A 73 14.78 -0.53 7.35
CA LEU A 73 13.89 0.52 6.87
C LEU A 73 12.43 0.18 7.15
N ALA A 74 12.01 -1.07 6.88
CA ALA A 74 10.65 -1.53 7.15
C ALA A 74 10.27 -1.41 8.63
N PHE A 75 11.19 -1.77 9.54
CA PHE A 75 10.96 -1.64 10.98
C PHE A 75 10.92 -0.18 11.44
N ILE A 76 11.74 0.71 10.89
CA ILE A 76 11.71 2.14 11.24
C ILE A 76 10.42 2.78 10.75
N LEU A 77 10.03 2.52 9.49
CA LEU A 77 8.75 2.95 8.93
C LEU A 77 7.58 2.38 9.73
N GLY A 78 7.65 1.08 10.09
CA GLY A 78 6.64 0.40 10.89
C GLY A 78 6.54 0.94 12.31
N ALA A 79 7.65 1.26 12.96
CA ALA A 79 7.66 1.85 14.31
C ALA A 79 6.99 3.24 14.31
N GLY A 80 7.34 4.11 13.33
CA GLY A 80 6.59 5.34 13.10
C GLY A 80 5.13 5.05 12.77
N GLY A 81 4.90 4.04 11.91
CA GLY A 81 3.58 3.59 11.50
C GLY A 81 2.69 3.13 12.65
N VAL A 82 3.23 2.48 13.67
CA VAL A 82 2.48 2.11 14.90
C VAL A 82 1.94 3.35 15.59
N LEU A 83 2.79 4.36 15.83
CA LEU A 83 2.35 5.61 16.46
C LEU A 83 1.32 6.33 15.61
N GLY A 84 1.59 6.47 14.31
CA GLY A 84 0.67 7.11 13.38
C GLY A 84 -0.66 6.36 13.27
N ALA A 85 -0.63 5.03 13.26
CA ALA A 85 -1.83 4.21 13.18
C ALA A 85 -2.72 4.36 14.44
N LEU A 86 -2.12 4.39 15.62
CA LEU A 86 -2.86 4.63 16.87
C LEU A 86 -3.51 6.02 16.87
N ILE A 87 -2.75 7.06 16.50
CA ILE A 87 -3.27 8.43 16.44
C ILE A 87 -4.37 8.53 15.37
N GLY A 88 -4.09 8.07 14.14
CA GLY A 88 -5.01 8.19 13.02
C GLY A 88 -6.32 7.43 13.23
N SER A 89 -6.27 6.20 13.71
CA SER A 89 -7.48 5.40 13.99
C SER A 89 -8.29 5.99 15.15
N THR A 90 -7.64 6.49 16.22
CA THR A 90 -8.34 7.11 17.35
C THR A 90 -9.01 8.42 16.93
N LEU A 91 -8.29 9.32 16.25
CA LEU A 91 -8.86 10.55 15.73
C LEU A 91 -10.02 10.28 14.77
N SER A 92 -9.85 9.31 13.91
CA SER A 92 -10.87 8.96 12.94
C SER A 92 -12.11 8.33 13.57
N ALA A 93 -11.94 7.46 14.55
CA ALA A 93 -13.05 6.85 15.27
C ALA A 93 -13.89 7.89 16.03
N THR A 94 -13.26 8.99 16.46
CA THR A 94 -13.91 10.04 17.25
C THR A 94 -14.50 11.15 16.37
N TYR A 95 -13.79 11.60 15.35
CA TYR A 95 -14.13 12.80 14.57
C TYR A 95 -14.63 12.53 13.16
N LEU A 96 -14.32 11.36 12.57
CA LEU A 96 -14.75 10.99 11.21
C LEU A 96 -15.83 9.90 11.26
N THR A 97 -16.89 10.15 12.03
CA THR A 97 -18.03 9.25 12.18
C THR A 97 -19.14 9.55 11.17
N ASP A 98 -19.23 10.78 10.68
CA ASP A 98 -20.19 11.17 9.65
C ASP A 98 -19.72 10.69 8.26
N ILE A 99 -20.57 9.93 7.57
CA ILE A 99 -20.28 9.36 6.25
C ILE A 99 -20.07 10.44 5.19
N ASN A 100 -20.72 11.59 5.27
CA ASN A 100 -20.60 12.66 4.29
C ASN A 100 -19.26 13.38 4.44
N VAL A 101 -18.87 13.67 5.70
CA VAL A 101 -17.55 14.23 6.01
C VAL A 101 -16.45 13.26 5.59
N PHE A 102 -16.63 11.98 5.90
CA PHE A 102 -15.69 10.94 5.47
C PHE A 102 -15.57 10.87 3.96
N LYS A 103 -16.67 10.79 3.21
CA LYS A 103 -16.68 10.77 1.74
C LYS A 103 -15.98 11.98 1.14
N SER A 104 -16.20 13.18 1.69
CA SER A 104 -15.57 14.40 1.21
C SER A 104 -14.04 14.36 1.36
N ILE A 105 -13.53 14.01 2.54
CA ILE A 105 -12.09 13.90 2.79
C ILE A 105 -11.48 12.76 1.96
N PHE A 106 -12.16 11.63 1.88
CA PHE A 106 -11.75 10.49 1.07
C PHE A 106 -11.74 10.84 -0.42
N GLY A 107 -12.72 11.63 -0.90
CA GLY A 107 -12.78 12.14 -2.27
C GLY A 107 -11.58 13.02 -2.62
N VAL A 108 -11.20 13.96 -1.75
CA VAL A 108 -9.99 14.79 -1.93
C VAL A 108 -8.74 13.91 -2.03
N LEU A 109 -8.59 12.95 -1.10
CA LEU A 109 -7.48 12.02 -1.15
C LEU A 109 -7.45 11.23 -2.47
N THR A 110 -8.60 10.69 -2.88
CA THR A 110 -8.73 9.88 -4.10
C THR A 110 -8.39 10.69 -5.35
N LEU A 111 -8.80 11.95 -5.43
CA LEU A 111 -8.40 12.88 -6.51
C LEU A 111 -6.90 13.14 -6.50
N GLY A 112 -6.29 13.36 -5.33
CA GLY A 112 -4.85 13.53 -5.22
C GLY A 112 -4.08 12.31 -5.73
N ILE A 113 -4.57 11.11 -5.43
CA ILE A 113 -3.96 9.87 -5.93
C ILE A 113 -4.20 9.68 -7.42
N ALA A 114 -5.40 10.00 -7.93
CA ALA A 114 -5.67 9.98 -9.37
C ALA A 114 -4.71 10.92 -10.12
N LEU A 115 -4.53 12.14 -9.64
CA LEU A 115 -3.57 13.09 -10.20
C LEU A 115 -2.13 12.56 -10.16
N GLN A 116 -1.74 11.91 -9.07
CA GLN A 116 -0.42 11.27 -8.95
C GLN A 116 -0.25 10.13 -9.97
N VAL A 117 -1.28 9.29 -10.18
CA VAL A 117 -1.27 8.21 -11.17
C VAL A 117 -1.14 8.81 -12.58
N PHE A 118 -1.94 9.81 -12.92
CA PHE A 118 -1.86 10.48 -14.22
C PHE A 118 -0.52 11.19 -14.44
N SER A 119 0.03 11.83 -13.42
CA SER A 119 1.36 12.45 -13.52
C SER A 119 2.47 11.44 -13.83
N ARG A 120 2.34 10.19 -13.37
CA ARG A 120 3.26 9.10 -13.72
C ARG A 120 3.04 8.61 -15.15
N LEU A 121 1.79 8.52 -15.61
CA LEU A 121 1.45 8.05 -16.95
C LEU A 121 1.89 9.02 -18.05
N PHE A 122 1.68 10.32 -17.82
CA PHE A 122 1.94 11.40 -18.79
C PHE A 122 3.27 12.13 -18.51
N GLY A 123 3.82 12.00 -17.31
CA GLY A 123 5.10 12.58 -16.94
C GLY A 123 6.27 11.91 -17.67
N HIS A 124 7.29 12.71 -17.98
CA HIS A 124 8.59 12.16 -18.41
C HIS A 124 9.07 11.16 -17.36
N LYS A 125 9.64 10.02 -17.80
CA LYS A 125 10.26 9.03 -16.91
C LYS A 125 11.09 9.77 -15.87
N GLN A 126 10.63 9.74 -14.61
CA GLN A 126 11.42 10.32 -13.53
C GLN A 126 12.78 9.60 -13.55
N LYS A 127 13.84 10.38 -13.80
CA LYS A 127 15.20 9.87 -13.71
C LYS A 127 15.41 9.46 -12.26
N LEU A 128 15.29 8.17 -11.98
CA LEU A 128 15.83 7.63 -10.75
C LEU A 128 17.30 8.02 -10.70
N GLY A 129 17.82 8.34 -9.51
CA GLY A 129 19.25 8.64 -9.41
C GLY A 129 20.08 7.49 -10.01
N THR A 130 21.19 7.83 -10.64
CA THR A 130 22.07 6.88 -11.37
C THR A 130 22.39 5.58 -10.62
N ARG A 131 22.41 5.59 -9.27
CA ARG A 131 22.61 4.40 -8.43
C ARG A 131 21.40 3.47 -8.45
N SER A 132 20.19 4.02 -8.36
CA SER A 132 18.96 3.24 -8.39
C SER A 132 18.75 2.58 -9.74
N GLU A 133 19.06 3.28 -10.84
CA GLU A 133 18.98 2.76 -12.20
C GLU A 133 19.99 1.62 -12.41
N ARG A 134 21.24 1.79 -11.94
CA ARG A 134 22.27 0.75 -12.03
C ARG A 134 21.92 -0.49 -11.21
N ALA A 135 21.42 -0.30 -9.99
CA ALA A 135 20.98 -1.41 -9.15
C ALA A 135 19.78 -2.15 -9.76
N ALA A 136 18.84 -1.42 -10.37
CA ALA A 136 17.70 -2.01 -11.07
C ALA A 136 18.15 -2.80 -12.30
N ALA A 137 19.00 -2.23 -13.15
CA ALA A 137 19.53 -2.90 -14.34
C ALA A 137 20.33 -4.17 -13.99
N ALA A 138 21.19 -4.11 -12.96
CA ALA A 138 21.94 -5.27 -12.49
C ALA A 138 21.02 -6.38 -11.96
N PHE A 139 19.93 -6.01 -11.27
CA PHE A 139 18.94 -6.97 -10.78
C PHE A 139 18.15 -7.59 -11.93
N GLU A 140 17.69 -6.80 -12.90
CA GLU A 140 16.96 -7.27 -14.09
C GLU A 140 17.81 -8.21 -14.94
N GLY A 141 19.07 -7.86 -15.18
CA GLY A 141 20.02 -8.71 -15.92
C GLY A 141 20.15 -10.08 -15.27
N LEU A 142 20.35 -10.13 -13.95
CA LEU A 142 20.48 -11.40 -13.23
C LEU A 142 19.19 -12.25 -13.27
N VAL A 143 18.04 -11.62 -13.19
CA VAL A 143 16.73 -12.31 -13.30
C VAL A 143 16.55 -12.87 -14.69
N HIS A 144 16.98 -12.14 -15.73
CA HIS A 144 16.91 -12.59 -17.13
C HIS A 144 17.81 -13.80 -17.38
N ASP A 145 18.99 -13.81 -16.78
CA ASP A 145 19.97 -14.89 -16.89
C ASP A 145 19.65 -16.12 -16.02
N GLY A 146 18.49 -16.13 -15.33
CA GLY A 146 18.07 -17.22 -14.45
C GLY A 146 18.91 -17.38 -13.19
N GLY A 147 19.69 -16.37 -12.82
CA GLY A 147 20.55 -16.36 -11.65
C GLY A 147 19.77 -16.22 -10.34
N SER A 148 20.41 -16.62 -9.22
CA SER A 148 19.82 -16.49 -7.90
C SER A 148 19.77 -15.02 -7.44
N THR A 149 18.58 -14.45 -7.35
CA THR A 149 18.36 -13.07 -6.85
C THR A 149 18.89 -12.85 -5.44
N ARG A 150 19.02 -13.92 -4.66
CA ARG A 150 19.55 -13.88 -3.28
C ARG A 150 21.03 -13.50 -3.25
N ALA A 151 21.78 -13.78 -4.32
CA ALA A 151 23.22 -13.47 -4.41
C ALA A 151 23.49 -11.96 -4.40
N ILE A 152 22.60 -11.17 -5.00
CA ILE A 152 22.69 -9.70 -5.08
C ILE A 152 21.66 -8.99 -4.19
N GLY A 153 20.99 -9.75 -3.32
CA GLY A 153 20.00 -9.24 -2.36
C GLY A 153 20.60 -8.24 -1.36
N VAL A 154 19.74 -7.67 -0.55
CA VAL A 154 20.11 -6.68 0.48
C VAL A 154 21.13 -7.27 1.46
N ARG A 155 22.31 -6.66 1.53
CA ARG A 155 23.34 -6.96 2.53
C ARG A 155 23.41 -5.82 3.54
N PRO A 156 23.32 -6.12 4.85
CA PRO A 156 23.42 -5.10 5.87
C PRO A 156 24.84 -4.50 5.87
N GLY A 157 24.91 -3.16 5.93
CA GLY A 157 26.12 -2.41 6.11
C GLY A 157 26.20 -1.80 7.52
N HIS A 158 26.93 -0.69 7.65
CA HIS A 158 27.10 0.02 8.91
C HIS A 158 25.78 0.59 9.42
N ARG A 159 25.45 0.35 10.69
CA ARG A 159 24.24 0.86 11.36
C ARG A 159 24.63 1.83 12.45
N SER A 160 24.23 3.09 12.29
CA SER A 160 24.34 4.14 13.30
C SER A 160 22.97 4.78 13.51
N LEU A 161 22.72 5.38 14.69
CA LEU A 161 21.52 6.15 14.97
C LEU A 161 21.37 7.39 14.06
N ARG A 162 22.45 7.83 13.42
CA ARG A 162 22.43 8.96 12.48
C ARG A 162 22.29 8.55 11.03
N ARG A 163 22.88 7.40 10.62
CA ARG A 163 22.87 6.91 9.23
C ARG A 163 22.90 5.40 9.20
N ILE A 164 22.06 4.81 8.39
CA ILE A 164 22.03 3.38 8.10
C ILE A 164 22.44 3.19 6.65
N ARG A 165 23.42 2.29 6.43
CA ARG A 165 23.93 1.93 5.11
C ARG A 165 23.61 0.48 4.82
N PHE A 166 23.33 0.18 3.55
CA PHE A 166 23.17 -1.18 3.05
C PHE A 166 23.61 -1.25 1.59
N VAL A 167 23.88 -2.45 1.13
CA VAL A 167 24.27 -2.71 -0.27
C VAL A 167 23.19 -3.55 -0.93
N PHE A 168 22.82 -3.19 -2.16
CA PHE A 168 21.91 -3.96 -3.00
C PHE A 168 22.41 -3.92 -4.45
N ALA A 169 22.52 -5.09 -5.08
CA ALA A 169 23.00 -5.24 -6.45
C ALA A 169 24.32 -4.50 -6.72
N GLY A 170 25.25 -4.54 -5.74
CA GLY A 170 26.55 -3.87 -5.84
C GLY A 170 26.55 -2.37 -5.53
N GLU A 171 25.40 -1.73 -5.46
CA GLU A 171 25.27 -0.28 -5.16
C GLU A 171 25.01 -0.04 -3.67
N GLN A 172 25.64 1.02 -3.13
CA GLN A 172 25.50 1.40 -1.73
C GLN A 172 24.40 2.46 -1.55
N PHE A 173 23.46 2.18 -0.67
CA PHE A 173 22.38 3.09 -0.27
C PHE A 173 22.55 3.50 1.18
N GLU A 174 22.14 4.75 1.49
CA GLU A 174 22.13 5.25 2.85
C GLU A 174 20.89 6.11 3.12
N TYR A 175 20.43 6.09 4.37
CA TYR A 175 19.33 6.95 4.83
C TYR A 175 19.49 7.31 6.31
N ALA A 176 18.93 8.46 6.70
CA ALA A 176 18.83 8.86 8.09
C ALA A 176 17.54 8.29 8.71
N PRO A 177 17.59 7.55 9.84
CA PRO A 177 16.42 6.87 10.42
C PRO A 177 15.24 7.79 10.77
N ARG A 178 15.51 9.06 11.08
CA ARG A 178 14.48 10.04 11.46
C ARG A 178 13.46 10.29 10.34
N ALA A 179 13.92 10.41 9.09
CA ALA A 179 13.03 10.71 7.98
C ALA A 179 12.03 9.56 7.71
N PRO A 180 12.44 8.27 7.58
CA PRO A 180 11.50 7.16 7.48
C PRO A 180 10.57 7.02 8.69
N PHE A 181 11.05 7.26 9.91
CA PHE A 181 10.21 7.20 11.10
C PHE A 181 9.08 8.22 11.05
N LEU A 182 9.40 9.50 10.77
CA LEU A 182 8.40 10.57 10.66
C LEU A 182 7.46 10.36 9.47
N ALA A 183 8.01 9.90 8.34
CA ALA A 183 7.19 9.57 7.17
C ALA A 183 6.23 8.41 7.47
N GLY A 184 6.73 7.34 8.11
CA GLY A 184 5.90 6.22 8.54
C GLY A 184 4.77 6.68 9.47
N ALA A 185 5.08 7.55 10.44
CA ALA A 185 4.07 8.11 11.35
C ALA A 185 3.03 8.95 10.60
N GLY A 186 3.45 9.94 9.81
CA GLY A 186 2.53 10.82 9.08
C GLY A 186 1.66 10.07 8.07
N ILE A 187 2.27 9.16 7.30
CA ILE A 187 1.55 8.33 6.33
C ILE A 187 0.54 7.42 7.03
N ALA A 188 0.93 6.82 8.16
CA ALA A 188 0.04 5.95 8.91
C ALA A 188 -1.12 6.71 9.59
N VAL A 189 -0.95 7.97 10.00
CA VAL A 189 -2.06 8.81 10.46
C VAL A 189 -3.13 8.89 9.38
N VAL A 190 -2.74 9.30 8.17
CA VAL A 190 -3.68 9.46 7.05
C VAL A 190 -4.29 8.13 6.62
N SER A 191 -3.47 7.10 6.47
CA SER A 191 -3.93 5.80 5.98
C SER A 191 -4.84 5.08 6.99
N SER A 192 -4.57 5.21 8.30
CA SER A 192 -5.42 4.64 9.35
C SER A 192 -6.72 5.40 9.52
N ALA A 193 -6.66 6.73 9.42
CA ALA A 193 -7.84 7.57 9.50
C ALA A 193 -8.83 7.31 8.36
N LEU A 194 -8.35 6.97 7.18
CA LEU A 194 -9.17 6.77 5.98
C LEU A 194 -9.34 5.30 5.56
N GLY A 195 -8.66 4.37 6.22
CA GLY A 195 -8.79 2.94 5.92
C GLY A 195 -8.13 2.50 4.60
N VAL A 196 -7.25 3.32 3.99
CA VAL A 196 -6.77 3.08 2.61
C VAL A 196 -5.47 2.28 2.50
N GLY A 197 -4.80 1.95 3.63
CA GLY A 197 -3.46 1.36 3.61
C GLY A 197 -2.40 2.33 3.10
N GLY A 198 -1.21 2.34 3.67
CA GLY A 198 -0.21 3.40 3.42
C GLY A 198 0.58 3.32 2.10
N GLY A 199 0.33 2.31 1.25
CA GLY A 199 1.15 2.03 0.07
C GLY A 199 1.26 3.18 -0.92
N PHE A 200 0.20 3.90 -1.13
CA PHE A 200 0.12 5.01 -2.08
C PHE A 200 1.03 6.20 -1.74
N LEU A 201 1.39 6.40 -0.47
CA LEU A 201 2.34 7.42 -0.01
C LEU A 201 3.73 6.83 0.31
N LEU A 202 3.79 5.60 0.85
CA LEU A 202 5.07 4.95 1.18
C LEU A 202 5.93 4.68 -0.05
N VAL A 203 5.31 4.24 -1.15
CA VAL A 203 6.03 3.96 -2.40
C VAL A 203 6.69 5.23 -2.94
N PRO A 204 5.99 6.35 -3.20
CA PRO A 204 6.63 7.56 -3.66
C PRO A 204 7.65 8.12 -2.67
N PHE A 205 7.40 8.05 -1.36
CA PHE A 205 8.38 8.44 -0.35
C PHE A 205 9.71 7.69 -0.52
N MET A 206 9.67 6.37 -0.65
CA MET A 206 10.88 5.57 -0.77
C MET A 206 11.58 5.74 -2.12
N VAL A 207 10.83 5.89 -3.20
CA VAL A 207 11.40 6.08 -4.55
C VAL A 207 11.97 7.49 -4.70
N LEU A 208 11.20 8.52 -4.35
CA LEU A 208 11.55 9.91 -4.64
C LEU A 208 12.48 10.54 -3.60
N LEU A 209 12.24 10.26 -2.31
CA LEU A 209 13.00 10.89 -1.23
C LEU A 209 14.17 10.02 -0.75
N LEU A 210 14.05 8.70 -0.79
CA LEU A 210 15.15 7.82 -0.43
C LEU A 210 15.93 7.30 -1.65
N GLY A 211 15.46 7.54 -2.87
CA GLY A 211 16.11 7.11 -4.10
C GLY A 211 16.26 5.60 -4.24
N LEU A 212 15.32 4.81 -3.70
CA LEU A 212 15.40 3.36 -3.71
C LEU A 212 14.81 2.77 -4.99
N PRO A 213 15.40 1.70 -5.54
CA PRO A 213 14.85 1.00 -6.69
C PRO A 213 13.53 0.30 -6.31
N MET A 214 12.59 0.27 -7.25
CA MET A 214 11.23 -0.27 -7.04
C MET A 214 11.24 -1.71 -6.53
N PHE A 215 12.23 -2.51 -6.91
CA PHE A 215 12.42 -3.89 -6.43
C PHE A 215 12.57 -4.02 -4.91
N LEU A 216 13.16 -3.02 -4.24
CA LEU A 216 13.27 -2.98 -2.78
C LEU A 216 12.06 -2.36 -2.12
N VAL A 217 11.43 -1.39 -2.81
CA VAL A 217 10.32 -0.62 -2.27
C VAL A 217 9.12 -1.51 -1.99
N ALA A 218 8.76 -2.38 -2.93
CA ALA A 218 7.57 -3.22 -2.83
C ALA A 218 7.57 -4.11 -1.55
N GLY A 219 8.65 -4.86 -1.32
CA GLY A 219 8.76 -5.73 -0.14
C GLY A 219 8.88 -4.95 1.17
N THR A 220 9.64 -3.85 1.16
CA THR A 220 9.87 -3.02 2.35
C THR A 220 8.59 -2.30 2.78
N ALA A 221 7.84 -1.72 1.80
CA ALA A 221 6.55 -1.09 2.04
C ALA A 221 5.52 -2.10 2.54
N ALA A 222 5.45 -3.28 1.93
CA ALA A 222 4.49 -4.30 2.32
C ALA A 222 4.61 -4.66 3.80
N LEU A 223 5.83 -4.84 4.32
CA LEU A 223 6.05 -5.13 5.74
C LEU A 223 5.66 -3.94 6.62
N ALA A 224 6.03 -2.71 6.26
CA ALA A 224 5.67 -1.52 7.02
C ALA A 224 4.15 -1.30 7.07
N ILE A 225 3.45 -1.52 5.94
CA ILE A 225 1.98 -1.46 5.84
C ILE A 225 1.34 -2.53 6.72
N ALA A 226 1.86 -3.76 6.69
CA ALA A 226 1.31 -4.84 7.51
C ALA A 226 1.35 -4.48 9.00
N VAL A 227 2.49 -3.96 9.50
CA VAL A 227 2.64 -3.52 10.89
C VAL A 227 1.66 -2.42 11.25
N SER A 228 1.56 -1.37 10.44
CA SER A 228 0.65 -0.24 10.71
C SER A 228 -0.83 -0.65 10.60
N SER A 229 -1.20 -1.51 9.64
CA SER A 229 -2.58 -1.99 9.46
C SER A 229 -3.01 -2.88 10.64
N VAL A 230 -2.17 -3.81 11.09
CA VAL A 230 -2.47 -4.63 12.28
C VAL A 230 -2.69 -3.75 13.50
N THR A 231 -1.84 -2.73 13.70
CA THR A 231 -1.98 -1.78 14.80
C THR A 231 -3.28 -1.00 14.72
N SER A 232 -3.61 -0.49 13.53
CA SER A 232 -4.83 0.29 13.32
C SER A 232 -6.11 -0.54 13.54
N ILE A 233 -6.18 -1.74 12.94
CA ILE A 233 -7.31 -2.67 13.12
C ILE A 233 -7.46 -3.03 14.60
N GLY A 234 -6.36 -3.39 15.26
CA GLY A 234 -6.37 -3.70 16.69
C GLY A 234 -6.84 -2.52 17.55
N ASN A 235 -6.48 -1.28 17.18
CA ASN A 235 -6.97 -0.10 17.89
C ASN A 235 -8.46 0.17 17.66
N TYR A 236 -8.98 -0.03 16.43
CA TYR A 236 -10.41 0.08 16.17
C TYR A 236 -11.22 -0.94 16.99
N ILE A 237 -10.75 -2.20 17.07
CA ILE A 237 -11.38 -3.24 17.92
C ILE A 237 -11.30 -2.85 19.39
N ARG A 238 -10.18 -2.32 19.87
CA ARG A 238 -10.02 -1.83 21.25
C ARG A 238 -10.98 -0.69 21.57
N LEU A 239 -11.31 0.15 20.59
CA LEU A 239 -12.27 1.25 20.72
C LEU A 239 -13.74 0.77 20.67
N GLY A 240 -13.97 -0.54 20.61
CA GLY A 240 -15.30 -1.14 20.64
C GLY A 240 -15.99 -1.21 19.28
N ILE A 241 -15.26 -1.05 18.18
CA ILE A 241 -15.83 -1.18 16.83
C ILE A 241 -15.93 -2.66 16.48
N GLU A 242 -17.14 -3.14 16.32
CA GLU A 242 -17.45 -4.51 15.93
C GLU A 242 -17.35 -4.66 14.42
N LEU A 243 -16.55 -5.66 13.97
CA LEU A 243 -16.39 -5.95 12.55
C LEU A 243 -17.47 -6.93 12.09
N ASP A 244 -18.01 -6.72 10.89
CA ASP A 244 -18.84 -7.72 10.21
C ASP A 244 -17.94 -8.88 9.72
N VAL A 245 -17.71 -9.84 10.62
CA VAL A 245 -16.78 -10.95 10.39
C VAL A 245 -17.22 -11.82 9.20
N PRO A 246 -18.51 -12.19 9.03
CA PRO A 246 -18.95 -12.93 7.85
C PRO A 246 -18.63 -12.22 6.53
N LEU A 247 -18.97 -10.94 6.43
CA LEU A 247 -18.67 -10.13 5.26
C LEU A 247 -17.17 -9.98 5.03
N LEU A 248 -16.40 -9.74 6.10
CA LEU A 248 -14.96 -9.61 6.04
C LEU A 248 -14.28 -10.87 5.53
N LEU A 249 -14.70 -12.04 5.98
CA LEU A 249 -14.14 -13.34 5.52
C LEU A 249 -14.37 -13.57 4.03
N LEU A 250 -15.56 -13.25 3.53
CA LEU A 250 -15.86 -13.35 2.10
C LEU A 250 -14.98 -12.40 1.27
N LEU A 251 -14.85 -11.15 1.72
CA LEU A 251 -14.00 -10.16 1.06
C LEU A 251 -12.52 -10.57 1.07
N VAL A 252 -12.01 -11.02 2.21
CA VAL A 252 -10.61 -11.48 2.35
C VAL A 252 -10.37 -12.71 1.48
N ALA A 253 -11.28 -13.68 1.46
CA ALA A 253 -11.16 -14.85 0.59
C ALA A 253 -11.08 -14.44 -0.90
N GLY A 254 -11.95 -13.52 -1.33
CA GLY A 254 -11.87 -12.93 -2.66
C GLY A 254 -10.54 -12.22 -2.91
N THR A 255 -10.08 -11.39 -1.95
CA THR A 255 -8.82 -10.65 -2.05
C THR A 255 -7.62 -11.58 -2.18
N VAL A 256 -7.57 -12.65 -1.42
CA VAL A 256 -6.51 -13.68 -1.52
C VAL A 256 -6.52 -14.33 -2.90
N ALA A 257 -7.68 -14.73 -3.39
CA ALA A 257 -7.83 -15.32 -4.73
C ALA A 257 -7.38 -14.33 -5.82
N GLY A 258 -7.81 -13.06 -5.75
CA GLY A 258 -7.43 -12.00 -6.68
C GLY A 258 -5.93 -11.71 -6.64
N ALA A 259 -5.35 -11.64 -5.45
CA ALA A 259 -3.91 -11.40 -5.25
C ALA A 259 -3.05 -12.55 -5.81
N TRP A 260 -3.56 -13.78 -5.80
CA TRP A 260 -2.87 -14.92 -6.37
C TRP A 260 -2.94 -14.97 -7.91
N ILE A 261 -4.07 -14.55 -8.48
CA ILE A 261 -4.31 -14.51 -9.93
C ILE A 261 -3.62 -13.28 -10.56
N GLY A 262 -3.61 -12.14 -9.87
CA GLY A 262 -3.14 -10.84 -10.38
C GLY A 262 -1.77 -10.88 -11.06
N PRO A 263 -0.70 -11.41 -10.44
CA PRO A 263 0.63 -11.49 -11.06
C PRO A 263 0.68 -12.35 -12.34
N ARG A 264 -0.22 -13.32 -12.47
CA ARG A 264 -0.33 -14.13 -13.69
C ARG A 264 -1.02 -13.37 -14.81
N LEU A 265 -2.08 -12.64 -14.48
CA LEU A 265 -2.84 -11.84 -15.43
C LEU A 265 -2.07 -10.61 -15.89
N SER A 266 -1.32 -9.97 -14.99
CA SER A 266 -0.52 -8.76 -15.29
C SER A 266 0.57 -9.00 -16.32
N ARG A 267 1.05 -10.24 -16.49
CA ARG A 267 2.03 -10.59 -17.53
C ARG A 267 1.49 -10.38 -18.97
N HIS A 268 0.17 -10.38 -19.14
CA HIS A 268 -0.51 -10.22 -20.43
C HIS A 268 -1.09 -8.83 -20.64
N LEU A 269 -1.11 -7.99 -19.60
CA LEU A 269 -1.66 -6.65 -19.64
C LEU A 269 -0.53 -5.61 -19.53
N HIS A 270 -0.56 -4.60 -20.39
CA HIS A 270 0.37 -3.48 -20.28
C HIS A 270 0.09 -2.68 -19.00
N GLU A 271 1.09 -2.51 -18.17
CA GLU A 271 1.02 -1.78 -16.89
C GLU A 271 0.34 -0.40 -17.03
N ARG A 272 0.66 0.33 -18.12
CA ARG A 272 0.06 1.63 -18.42
C ARG A 272 -1.45 1.62 -18.57
N TRP A 273 -2.03 0.55 -19.12
CA TRP A 273 -3.49 0.42 -19.25
C TRP A 273 -4.14 0.18 -17.88
N LEU A 274 -3.54 -0.65 -17.07
CA LEU A 274 -4.02 -0.91 -15.70
C LEU A 274 -3.98 0.36 -14.84
N GLU A 275 -2.86 1.10 -14.89
CA GLU A 275 -2.72 2.38 -14.18
C GLU A 275 -3.70 3.43 -14.73
N GLY A 276 -3.91 3.50 -16.04
CA GLY A 276 -4.84 4.43 -16.68
C GLY A 276 -6.29 4.19 -16.29
N ILE A 277 -6.74 2.92 -16.34
CA ILE A 277 -8.09 2.53 -15.90
C ILE A 277 -8.27 2.84 -14.42
N LEU A 278 -7.28 2.48 -13.59
CA LEU A 278 -7.31 2.78 -12.17
C LEU A 278 -7.39 4.28 -11.91
N GLY A 279 -6.53 5.09 -12.55
CA GLY A 279 -6.55 6.55 -12.44
C GLY A 279 -7.91 7.14 -12.80
N LEU A 280 -8.54 6.64 -13.88
CA LEU A 280 -9.87 7.07 -14.29
C LEU A 280 -10.94 6.69 -13.25
N VAL A 281 -10.92 5.46 -12.74
CA VAL A 281 -11.85 5.01 -11.69
C VAL A 281 -11.69 5.86 -10.43
N LEU A 282 -10.46 6.12 -10.00
CA LEU A 282 -10.19 6.97 -8.84
C LEU A 282 -10.65 8.41 -9.06
N LEU A 283 -10.48 8.95 -10.26
CA LEU A 283 -10.95 10.29 -10.63
C LEU A 283 -12.47 10.38 -10.54
N LEU A 284 -13.18 9.42 -11.14
CA LEU A 284 -14.65 9.38 -11.11
C LEU A 284 -15.20 9.25 -9.67
N ILE A 285 -14.57 8.39 -8.86
CA ILE A 285 -14.94 8.22 -7.45
C ILE A 285 -14.71 9.51 -6.66
N GLY A 286 -13.54 10.13 -6.85
CA GLY A 286 -13.22 11.38 -6.17
C GLY A 286 -14.21 12.50 -6.50
N ILE A 287 -14.55 12.68 -7.78
CA ILE A 287 -15.55 13.66 -8.23
C ILE A 287 -16.93 13.33 -7.62
N ARG A 288 -17.36 12.07 -7.68
CA ARG A 288 -18.65 11.65 -7.13
C ARG A 288 -18.76 11.91 -5.62
N TYR A 289 -17.70 11.63 -4.86
CA TYR A 289 -17.72 11.82 -3.42
C TYR A 289 -17.63 13.28 -2.99
N LEU A 290 -17.06 14.16 -3.82
CA LEU A 290 -17.07 15.61 -3.57
C LEU A 290 -18.36 16.28 -4.06
N GLY A 291 -18.93 15.78 -5.16
CA GLY A 291 -20.16 16.34 -5.75
C GLY A 291 -21.44 16.00 -4.99
N GLY A 292 -21.39 15.14 -3.96
CA GLY A 292 -22.57 14.81 -3.15
C GLY A 292 -23.63 13.96 -3.86
N PHE A 293 -23.29 13.34 -5.02
CA PHE A 293 -24.20 12.51 -5.82
C PHE A 293 -23.97 11.01 -5.61
#